data_2bcecee0f8745e43f9fb51e1ac80120b
#
_entry.id   2bcecee0f8745e43f9fb51e1ac80120b
#
_cell.length_a   1.000
_cell.length_b   1.000
_cell.length_c   1.000
_cell.angle_alpha   90.00
_cell.angle_beta   90.00
_cell.angle_gamma   90.00
#
_symmetry.space_group_name_H-M   'P 1'
#
loop_
_entity.id
_entity.type
_entity.pdbx_description
1 polymer ?
#
loop_
_entity_poly.entity_id
_entity_poly.type
_entity_poly.pdbx_seq_one_letter_code
_entity_poly.pdbx_strand_id
1 'polypeptide(L)'
;MSEFISLYSGSSGNCSVVRTGEKYIIIDMGKGVRTTSAALKELGLNISDCAGILVTHEHSDHVKGLATFLKKNPLPVYGADDTLDFLDANGIVPASCELRTLSGGEEDVGDFGVTMFPTSHDVPCVGYRIHTPDNKTMTIATDLGVLTPPVHQALSGCDLVALESNYDLHMLRSGRYPYYLRSRIESNRGHLSNDECSAKLLELIQEGCKKFALCHLSQENNTPALALQTMFNTLGAAGVVPKKDCIVQAQRRNEISPTLTF
;
A
#
# COMPACT_ATOMS: atom_id res chain seq x y z
N MET A 1 -6.36 11.28 -16.19
CA MET A 1 -6.58 11.51 -14.75
C MET A 1 -6.27 10.21 -14.04
N SER A 2 -5.37 10.26 -13.09
CA SER A 2 -4.88 9.08 -12.37
C SER A 2 -5.74 8.72 -11.16
N GLU A 3 -5.79 7.44 -10.83
CA GLU A 3 -6.62 6.89 -9.77
C GLU A 3 -5.86 5.85 -8.95
N PHE A 4 -6.06 5.90 -7.65
CA PHE A 4 -5.68 4.86 -6.72
C PHE A 4 -6.93 4.14 -6.20
N ILE A 5 -6.91 2.81 -6.27
CA ILE A 5 -8.03 1.95 -5.87
C ILE A 5 -7.48 0.81 -5.03
N SER A 6 -7.80 0.78 -3.74
CA SER A 6 -7.53 -0.39 -2.92
C SER A 6 -8.64 -1.42 -3.12
N LEU A 7 -8.28 -2.59 -3.62
CA LEU A 7 -9.21 -3.71 -3.78
C LEU A 7 -9.53 -4.34 -2.42
N TYR A 8 -8.54 -4.40 -1.56
CA TYR A 8 -8.60 -4.80 -0.16
C TYR A 8 -7.32 -4.37 0.56
N SER A 9 -7.41 -4.07 1.85
CA SER A 9 -6.29 -3.56 2.64
C SER A 9 -6.36 -3.99 4.10
N GLY A 10 -5.33 -4.68 4.59
CA GLY A 10 -5.17 -5.13 5.98
C GLY A 10 -4.52 -6.50 6.09
N SER A 11 -4.24 -6.94 7.30
CA SER A 11 -3.54 -8.20 7.64
C SER A 11 -4.19 -9.50 7.14
N SER A 12 -5.34 -9.44 6.47
CA SER A 12 -5.99 -10.57 5.80
C SER A 12 -5.74 -10.63 4.29
N GLY A 13 -5.11 -9.61 3.74
CA GLY A 13 -4.73 -9.49 2.34
C GLY A 13 -4.70 -8.05 1.87
N ASN A 14 -3.70 -7.72 1.07
CA ASN A 14 -3.45 -6.41 0.48
C ASN A 14 -3.41 -6.53 -1.05
N CYS A 15 -4.04 -5.60 -1.73
CA CYS A 15 -3.94 -5.43 -3.17
C CYS A 15 -4.49 -4.06 -3.56
N SER A 16 -3.72 -3.33 -4.32
CA SER A 16 -4.10 -2.01 -4.81
C SER A 16 -3.83 -1.89 -6.31
N VAL A 17 -4.53 -0.98 -6.96
CA VAL A 17 -4.36 -0.64 -8.36
C VAL A 17 -4.07 0.85 -8.49
N VAL A 18 -3.09 1.19 -9.32
CA VAL A 18 -2.86 2.54 -9.81
C VAL A 18 -3.14 2.55 -11.30
N ARG A 19 -4.04 3.41 -11.76
CA ARG A 19 -4.41 3.47 -13.18
C ARG A 19 -4.41 4.89 -13.73
N THR A 20 -4.14 5.00 -15.04
CA THR A 20 -4.33 6.21 -15.85
C THR A 20 -5.00 5.82 -17.14
N GLY A 21 -6.22 6.26 -17.37
CA GLY A 21 -7.05 5.79 -18.47
C GLY A 21 -7.33 4.29 -18.36
N GLU A 22 -6.95 3.52 -19.38
CA GLU A 22 -7.10 2.07 -19.38
C GLU A 22 -5.88 1.34 -18.79
N LYS A 23 -4.69 1.97 -18.79
CA LYS A 23 -3.43 1.37 -18.32
C LYS A 23 -3.33 1.39 -16.80
N TYR A 24 -2.81 0.30 -16.24
CA TYR A 24 -2.69 0.17 -14.79
C TYR A 24 -1.56 -0.77 -14.36
N ILE A 25 -1.17 -0.64 -13.11
CA ILE A 25 -0.29 -1.56 -12.38
C ILE A 25 -0.99 -2.06 -11.13
N ILE A 26 -0.65 -3.26 -10.71
CA ILE A 26 -1.13 -3.87 -9.46
C ILE A 26 -0.01 -3.80 -8.42
N ILE A 27 -0.35 -3.54 -7.16
CA ILE A 27 0.55 -3.58 -6.03
C ILE A 27 0.04 -4.65 -5.06
N ASP A 28 0.82 -5.70 -4.88
CA ASP A 28 0.53 -6.89 -4.09
C ASP A 28 -0.71 -7.70 -4.56
N MET A 29 -0.80 -8.93 -4.08
CA MET A 29 -1.93 -9.82 -4.35
C MET A 29 -2.18 -10.79 -3.18
N GLY A 30 -2.55 -10.23 -2.04
CA GLY A 30 -2.68 -10.98 -0.78
C GLY A 30 -3.92 -11.84 -0.63
N LYS A 31 -4.91 -11.74 -1.54
CA LYS A 31 -6.10 -12.60 -1.54
C LYS A 31 -6.15 -13.54 -2.72
N GLY A 32 -6.96 -14.59 -2.57
CA GLY A 32 -7.10 -15.61 -3.61
C GLY A 32 -7.62 -15.07 -4.94
N VAL A 33 -7.20 -15.71 -6.04
CA VAL A 33 -7.46 -15.31 -7.43
C VAL A 33 -8.93 -14.99 -7.73
N ARG A 34 -9.89 -15.69 -7.12
CA ARG A 34 -11.33 -15.42 -7.35
C ARG A 34 -11.72 -14.02 -6.88
N THR A 35 -11.27 -13.62 -5.69
CA THR A 35 -11.56 -12.30 -5.11
C THR A 35 -10.93 -11.19 -5.95
N THR A 36 -9.64 -11.34 -6.29
CA THR A 36 -8.93 -10.35 -7.10
C THR A 36 -9.51 -10.22 -8.50
N SER A 37 -9.76 -11.34 -9.21
CA SER A 37 -10.35 -11.31 -10.55
C SER A 37 -11.77 -10.73 -10.56
N ALA A 38 -12.56 -10.98 -9.52
CA ALA A 38 -13.90 -10.38 -9.39
C ALA A 38 -13.79 -8.86 -9.22
N ALA A 39 -12.89 -8.39 -8.38
CA ALA A 39 -12.65 -6.96 -8.16
C ALA A 39 -12.16 -6.24 -9.43
N LEU A 40 -11.20 -6.82 -10.15
CA LEU A 40 -10.73 -6.26 -11.43
C LEU A 40 -11.85 -6.18 -12.46
N LYS A 41 -12.69 -7.23 -12.54
CA LYS A 41 -13.85 -7.26 -13.44
C LYS A 41 -14.90 -6.21 -13.06
N GLU A 42 -15.18 -6.03 -11.76
CA GLU A 42 -16.11 -5.01 -11.25
C GLU A 42 -15.66 -3.59 -11.63
N LEU A 43 -14.35 -3.35 -11.63
CA LEU A 43 -13.73 -2.09 -12.04
C LEU A 43 -13.60 -1.94 -13.57
N GLY A 44 -13.99 -2.96 -14.37
CA GLY A 44 -13.85 -2.95 -15.83
C GLY A 44 -12.40 -3.04 -16.30
N LEU A 45 -11.47 -3.52 -15.47
CA LEU A 45 -10.05 -3.60 -15.81
C LEU A 45 -9.73 -4.87 -16.59
N ASN A 46 -9.15 -4.72 -17.79
CA ASN A 46 -8.69 -5.82 -18.61
C ASN A 46 -7.24 -6.16 -18.29
N ILE A 47 -6.93 -7.46 -18.21
CA ILE A 47 -5.56 -7.93 -17.90
C ILE A 47 -4.55 -7.50 -18.97
N SER A 48 -4.97 -7.39 -20.23
CA SER A 48 -4.12 -6.88 -21.32
C SER A 48 -3.63 -5.44 -21.14
N ASP A 49 -4.26 -4.69 -20.26
CA ASP A 49 -3.90 -3.31 -19.96
C ASP A 49 -3.06 -3.17 -18.69
N CYS A 50 -2.83 -4.28 -17.99
CA CYS A 50 -1.96 -4.36 -16.82
C CYS A 50 -0.49 -4.41 -17.25
N ALA A 51 0.30 -3.43 -16.81
CA ALA A 51 1.73 -3.39 -17.12
C ALA A 51 2.57 -4.35 -16.25
N GLY A 52 2.06 -4.76 -15.09
CA GLY A 52 2.74 -5.70 -14.20
C GLY A 52 2.25 -5.64 -12.76
N ILE A 53 2.87 -6.48 -11.94
CA ILE A 53 2.59 -6.57 -10.50
C ILE A 53 3.83 -6.17 -9.72
N LEU A 54 3.72 -5.14 -8.88
CA LEU A 54 4.73 -4.75 -7.91
C LEU A 54 4.51 -5.54 -6.62
N VAL A 55 5.53 -6.15 -6.06
CA VAL A 55 5.45 -6.89 -4.78
C VAL A 55 6.27 -6.17 -3.74
N THR A 56 5.64 -5.83 -2.61
CA THR A 56 6.31 -5.12 -1.52
C THR A 56 7.23 -6.04 -0.70
N HIS A 57 6.76 -7.24 -0.37
CA HIS A 57 7.49 -8.27 0.38
C HIS A 57 6.77 -9.63 0.33
N GLU A 58 7.39 -10.69 0.89
CA GLU A 58 6.94 -12.07 0.74
C GLU A 58 5.84 -12.53 1.70
N HIS A 59 5.36 -11.74 2.64
CA HIS A 59 4.31 -12.18 3.57
C HIS A 59 3.02 -12.62 2.85
N SER A 60 2.37 -13.62 3.42
CA SER A 60 1.23 -14.28 2.77
C SER A 60 0.05 -13.36 2.47
N ASP A 61 -0.15 -12.31 3.27
CA ASP A 61 -1.18 -11.30 3.04
C ASP A 61 -0.81 -10.30 1.93
N HIS A 62 0.37 -10.45 1.30
CA HIS A 62 0.80 -9.72 0.11
C HIS A 62 0.94 -10.61 -1.13
N VAL A 63 1.23 -11.93 -0.98
CA VAL A 63 1.52 -12.79 -2.14
C VAL A 63 0.63 -14.02 -2.28
N LYS A 64 -0.27 -14.31 -1.35
CA LYS A 64 -1.08 -15.55 -1.29
C LYS A 64 -1.84 -15.88 -2.59
N GLY A 65 -2.30 -14.87 -3.32
CA GLY A 65 -3.05 -15.03 -4.57
C GLY A 65 -2.16 -15.12 -5.80
N LEU A 66 -0.91 -14.68 -5.70
CA LEU A 66 -0.02 -14.40 -6.83
C LEU A 66 0.19 -15.62 -7.74
N ALA A 67 0.61 -16.75 -7.17
CA ALA A 67 0.89 -17.97 -7.94
C ALA A 67 -0.29 -18.42 -8.81
N THR A 68 -1.49 -18.44 -8.23
CA THR A 68 -2.69 -18.91 -8.94
C THR A 68 -3.17 -17.89 -9.98
N PHE A 69 -2.98 -16.61 -9.72
CA PHE A 69 -3.32 -15.54 -10.64
C PHE A 69 -2.39 -15.55 -11.86
N LEU A 70 -1.08 -15.61 -11.64
CA LEU A 70 -0.05 -15.62 -12.69
C LEU A 70 -0.12 -16.85 -13.61
N LYS A 71 -0.52 -18.02 -13.11
CA LYS A 71 -0.77 -19.22 -13.94
C LYS A 71 -1.83 -18.99 -15.01
N LYS A 72 -2.78 -18.09 -14.75
CA LYS A 72 -3.87 -17.76 -15.69
C LYS A 72 -3.59 -16.51 -16.51
N ASN A 73 -2.83 -15.59 -15.95
CA ASN A 73 -2.57 -14.26 -16.46
C ASN A 73 -1.07 -13.99 -16.34
N PRO A 74 -0.23 -14.50 -17.24
CA PRO A 74 1.22 -14.25 -17.19
C PRO A 74 1.50 -12.75 -17.30
N LEU A 75 2.03 -12.16 -16.25
CA LEU A 75 2.43 -10.77 -16.16
C LEU A 75 3.85 -10.69 -15.60
N PRO A 76 4.61 -9.64 -15.93
CA PRO A 76 5.88 -9.39 -15.26
C PRO A 76 5.64 -9.03 -13.80
N VAL A 77 6.54 -9.52 -12.92
CA VAL A 77 6.53 -9.25 -11.48
C VAL A 77 7.77 -8.45 -11.13
N TYR A 78 7.57 -7.34 -10.44
CA TYR A 78 8.61 -6.39 -10.05
C TYR A 78 8.75 -6.35 -8.53
N GLY A 79 9.97 -6.16 -8.03
CA GLY A 79 10.24 -6.02 -6.60
C GLY A 79 11.72 -5.90 -6.28
N ALA A 80 12.05 -5.97 -4.99
CA ALA A 80 13.42 -6.08 -4.52
C ALA A 80 14.00 -7.47 -4.80
N ASP A 81 15.32 -7.58 -4.99
CA ASP A 81 16.01 -8.86 -5.23
C ASP A 81 15.62 -9.92 -4.22
N ASP A 82 15.77 -9.63 -2.92
CA ASP A 82 15.49 -10.59 -1.84
C ASP A 82 14.06 -11.14 -1.92
N THR A 83 13.08 -10.27 -2.24
CA THR A 83 11.68 -10.65 -2.40
C THR A 83 11.48 -11.53 -3.63
N LEU A 84 12.06 -11.15 -4.77
CA LEU A 84 11.92 -11.91 -6.03
C LEU A 84 12.62 -13.27 -5.92
N ASP A 85 13.79 -13.34 -5.31
CA ASP A 85 14.52 -14.60 -5.04
C ASP A 85 13.66 -15.54 -4.15
N PHE A 86 13.02 -15.00 -3.12
CA PHE A 86 12.10 -15.79 -2.29
C PHE A 86 10.92 -16.32 -3.10
N LEU A 87 10.30 -15.49 -3.94
CA LEU A 87 9.15 -15.87 -4.76
C LEU A 87 9.51 -16.96 -5.79
N ASP A 88 10.67 -16.86 -6.41
CA ASP A 88 11.18 -17.85 -7.37
C ASP A 88 11.53 -19.16 -6.69
N ALA A 89 12.34 -19.10 -5.63
CA ALA A 89 12.77 -20.28 -4.88
C ALA A 89 11.61 -21.11 -4.30
N ASN A 90 10.48 -20.45 -3.98
CA ASN A 90 9.29 -21.09 -3.46
C ASN A 90 8.25 -21.45 -4.56
N GLY A 91 8.57 -21.22 -5.84
CA GLY A 91 7.69 -21.51 -6.98
C GLY A 91 6.39 -20.70 -6.98
N ILE A 92 6.40 -19.51 -6.39
CA ILE A 92 5.24 -18.62 -6.32
C ILE A 92 5.05 -17.92 -7.67
N VAL A 93 6.14 -17.57 -8.35
CA VAL A 93 6.08 -17.02 -9.71
C VAL A 93 6.34 -18.15 -10.72
N PRO A 94 5.39 -18.42 -11.64
CA PRO A 94 5.59 -19.42 -12.69
C PRO A 94 6.74 -19.03 -13.64
N ALA A 95 7.49 -20.00 -14.14
CA ALA A 95 8.59 -19.79 -15.10
C ALA A 95 8.15 -19.11 -16.43
N SER A 96 6.85 -19.03 -16.69
CA SER A 96 6.29 -18.28 -17.82
C SER A 96 6.17 -16.77 -17.55
N CYS A 97 6.41 -16.32 -16.34
CA CYS A 97 6.37 -14.91 -15.94
C CYS A 97 7.80 -14.38 -15.77
N GLU A 98 8.00 -13.15 -16.11
CA GLU A 98 9.29 -12.47 -15.97
C GLU A 98 9.41 -11.86 -14.58
N LEU A 99 10.54 -12.07 -13.91
CA LEU A 99 10.93 -11.38 -12.68
C LEU A 99 11.84 -10.21 -13.04
N ARG A 100 11.53 -9.03 -12.55
CA ARG A 100 12.27 -7.80 -12.82
C ARG A 100 12.61 -7.07 -11.53
N THR A 101 13.88 -7.09 -11.18
CA THR A 101 14.39 -6.33 -10.03
C THR A 101 14.34 -4.84 -10.29
N LEU A 102 13.86 -4.07 -9.29
CA LEU A 102 13.96 -2.63 -9.27
C LEU A 102 15.20 -2.21 -8.47
N SER A 103 16.00 -1.30 -9.01
CA SER A 103 17.29 -0.91 -8.44
C SER A 103 17.22 0.24 -7.43
N GLY A 104 16.03 0.84 -7.23
CA GLY A 104 15.80 2.00 -6.36
C GLY A 104 15.93 3.36 -7.06
N GLY A 105 16.33 3.39 -8.35
CA GLY A 105 16.11 4.53 -9.25
C GLY A 105 14.69 4.53 -9.79
N GLU A 106 14.34 5.54 -10.58
CA GLU A 106 13.07 5.51 -11.33
C GLU A 106 13.21 4.59 -12.55
N GLU A 107 12.32 3.62 -12.66
CA GLU A 107 12.30 2.63 -13.73
C GLU A 107 10.90 2.51 -14.32
N ASP A 108 10.84 2.21 -15.63
CA ASP A 108 9.57 2.12 -16.34
C ASP A 108 8.87 0.77 -16.09
N VAL A 109 7.63 0.85 -15.63
CA VAL A 109 6.69 -0.29 -15.57
C VAL A 109 5.52 0.03 -16.49
N GLY A 110 5.63 -0.36 -17.75
CA GLY A 110 4.76 0.14 -18.81
C GLY A 110 4.91 1.65 -18.98
N ASP A 111 3.82 2.38 -18.83
CA ASP A 111 3.80 3.84 -18.95
C ASP A 111 4.00 4.55 -17.58
N PHE A 112 4.26 3.82 -16.51
CA PHE A 112 4.45 4.35 -15.14
C PHE A 112 5.94 4.38 -14.80
N GLY A 113 6.43 5.50 -14.27
CA GLY A 113 7.73 5.58 -13.62
C GLY A 113 7.61 5.10 -12.18
N VAL A 114 8.39 4.10 -11.79
CA VAL A 114 8.34 3.49 -10.45
C VAL A 114 9.68 3.60 -9.77
N THR A 115 9.70 4.16 -8.57
CA THR A 115 10.86 4.18 -7.68
C THR A 115 10.53 3.37 -6.44
N MET A 116 11.36 2.35 -6.16
CA MET A 116 11.29 1.53 -4.96
C MET A 116 12.10 2.16 -3.83
N PHE A 117 11.61 2.09 -2.59
CA PHE A 117 12.35 2.52 -1.40
C PHE A 117 12.13 1.56 -0.23
N PRO A 118 13.15 1.36 0.65
CA PRO A 118 13.02 0.42 1.76
C PRO A 118 12.09 0.94 2.85
N THR A 119 11.30 0.04 3.43
CA THR A 119 10.53 0.24 4.66
C THR A 119 11.15 -0.57 5.81
N SER A 120 10.84 -0.20 7.06
CA SER A 120 11.39 -0.89 8.23
C SER A 120 10.40 -1.94 8.72
N HIS A 121 10.61 -3.19 8.32
CA HIS A 121 9.78 -4.33 8.66
C HIS A 121 10.59 -5.53 9.15
N ASP A 122 9.95 -6.63 9.57
CA ASP A 122 10.62 -7.84 10.08
C ASP A 122 11.28 -8.69 8.97
N VAL A 123 10.87 -8.50 7.72
CA VAL A 123 11.52 -9.02 6.50
C VAL A 123 11.93 -7.87 5.58
N PRO A 124 12.80 -8.10 4.56
CA PRO A 124 13.04 -7.10 3.52
C PRO A 124 11.72 -6.64 2.90
N CYS A 125 11.43 -5.35 3.02
CA CYS A 125 10.16 -4.77 2.60
C CYS A 125 10.39 -3.42 1.95
N VAL A 126 9.56 -3.11 0.95
CA VAL A 126 9.66 -1.87 0.18
C VAL A 126 8.31 -1.18 0.02
N GLY A 127 8.36 0.13 -0.13
CA GLY A 127 7.27 0.94 -0.65
C GLY A 127 7.57 1.39 -2.08
N TYR A 128 6.57 1.98 -2.73
CA TYR A 128 6.67 2.44 -4.12
C TYR A 128 6.22 3.89 -4.26
N ARG A 129 7.06 4.71 -4.91
CA ARG A 129 6.70 6.01 -5.44
C ARG A 129 6.45 5.84 -6.94
N ILE A 130 5.29 6.31 -7.40
CA ILE A 130 4.79 6.04 -8.75
C ILE A 130 4.49 7.36 -9.42
N HIS A 131 5.16 7.60 -10.55
CA HIS A 131 4.84 8.68 -11.48
C HIS A 131 3.91 8.14 -12.57
N THR A 132 2.81 8.82 -12.78
CA THR A 132 1.80 8.41 -13.74
C THR A 132 1.95 9.13 -15.09
N PRO A 133 1.43 8.57 -16.20
CA PRO A 133 1.54 9.18 -17.52
C PRO A 133 0.97 10.60 -17.64
N ASP A 134 0.08 11.02 -16.76
CA ASP A 134 -0.48 12.36 -16.71
C ASP A 134 0.25 13.30 -15.72
N ASN A 135 1.53 12.99 -15.42
CA ASN A 135 2.42 13.76 -14.55
C ASN A 135 1.91 13.94 -13.12
N LYS A 136 1.30 12.91 -12.59
CA LYS A 136 0.90 12.84 -11.18
C LYS A 136 1.83 11.89 -10.42
N THR A 137 1.95 12.13 -9.12
CA THR A 137 2.81 11.34 -8.26
C THR A 137 2.01 10.81 -7.08
N MET A 138 2.13 9.52 -6.84
CA MET A 138 1.64 8.92 -5.60
C MET A 138 2.70 8.06 -4.93
N THR A 139 2.58 7.89 -3.63
CA THR A 139 3.42 6.95 -2.87
C THR A 139 2.54 6.02 -2.05
N ILE A 140 2.91 4.74 -2.02
CA ILE A 140 2.34 3.74 -1.13
C ILE A 140 3.44 3.19 -0.21
N ALA A 141 3.18 3.21 1.11
CA ALA A 141 4.05 2.65 2.12
C ALA A 141 3.19 1.95 3.19
N THR A 142 3.29 0.64 3.26
CA THR A 142 2.71 -0.22 4.29
C THR A 142 3.81 -1.10 4.89
N ASP A 143 3.51 -1.74 6.00
CA ASP A 143 4.44 -2.64 6.68
C ASP A 143 5.75 -1.92 7.05
N LEU A 144 5.57 -0.95 7.94
CA LEU A 144 6.67 -0.15 8.46
C LEU A 144 6.42 0.24 9.93
N GLY A 145 7.37 -0.08 10.78
CA GLY A 145 7.30 0.27 12.21
C GLY A 145 7.85 1.67 12.53
N VAL A 146 8.47 2.34 11.56
CA VAL A 146 9.02 3.69 11.70
C VAL A 146 9.19 4.38 10.36
N LEU A 147 8.97 5.69 10.33
CA LEU A 147 9.22 6.53 9.16
C LEU A 147 10.72 6.83 9.05
N THR A 148 11.43 6.09 8.21
CA THR A 148 12.86 6.29 7.95
C THR A 148 13.11 7.47 6.99
N PRO A 149 14.34 8.04 6.89
CA PRO A 149 14.63 9.10 5.92
C PRO A 149 14.23 8.77 4.48
N PRO A 150 14.50 7.56 3.93
CA PRO A 150 13.98 7.20 2.59
C PRO A 150 12.47 7.26 2.47
N VAL A 151 11.73 6.81 3.51
CA VAL A 151 10.26 6.91 3.55
C VAL A 151 9.81 8.37 3.55
N HIS A 152 10.39 9.22 4.41
CA HIS A 152 10.08 10.65 4.42
C HIS A 152 10.28 11.30 3.05
N GLN A 153 11.42 11.01 2.39
CA GLN A 153 11.73 11.52 1.06
C GLN A 153 10.70 11.04 0.02
N ALA A 154 10.34 9.77 0.04
CA ALA A 154 9.40 9.20 -0.92
C ALA A 154 7.96 9.73 -0.76
N LEU A 155 7.56 10.11 0.45
CA LEU A 155 6.23 10.66 0.74
C LEU A 155 6.08 12.13 0.33
N SER A 156 7.18 12.90 0.28
CA SER A 156 7.13 14.33 0.01
C SER A 156 6.82 14.66 -1.45
N GLY A 157 6.07 15.74 -1.69
CA GLY A 157 5.74 16.23 -3.02
C GLY A 157 4.80 15.33 -3.82
N CYS A 158 3.96 14.54 -3.16
CA CYS A 158 2.97 13.67 -3.81
C CYS A 158 1.62 14.36 -3.98
N ASP A 159 0.89 14.00 -5.05
CA ASP A 159 -0.52 14.33 -5.24
C ASP A 159 -1.44 13.45 -4.36
N LEU A 160 -1.01 12.20 -4.11
CA LEU A 160 -1.69 11.24 -3.24
C LEU A 160 -0.68 10.42 -2.42
N VAL A 161 -0.99 10.17 -1.17
CA VAL A 161 -0.23 9.28 -0.29
C VAL A 161 -1.13 8.18 0.27
N ALA A 162 -0.73 6.92 0.07
CA ALA A 162 -1.29 5.75 0.69
C ALA A 162 -0.31 5.27 1.79
N LEU A 163 -0.66 5.50 3.05
CA LEU A 163 0.20 5.23 4.20
C LEU A 163 -0.45 4.27 5.18
N GLU A 164 0.35 3.44 5.80
CA GLU A 164 -0.10 2.57 6.87
C GLU A 164 -0.69 3.36 8.03
N SER A 165 -1.83 2.85 8.55
CA SER A 165 -2.47 3.28 9.80
C SER A 165 -2.95 2.02 10.50
N ASN A 166 -1.99 1.24 11.03
CA ASN A 166 -2.25 -0.14 11.41
C ASN A 166 -3.06 -0.25 12.69
N TYR A 167 -2.62 0.39 13.76
CA TYR A 167 -3.22 0.19 15.07
C TYR A 167 -3.48 1.49 15.85
N ASP A 168 -4.52 1.43 16.67
CA ASP A 168 -4.70 2.35 17.79
C ASP A 168 -3.89 1.86 18.99
N LEU A 169 -3.13 2.75 19.61
CA LEU A 169 -2.20 2.41 20.71
C LEU A 169 -2.93 1.86 21.92
N HIS A 170 -4.09 2.41 22.27
CA HIS A 170 -4.88 1.96 23.41
C HIS A 170 -5.49 0.57 23.13
N MET A 171 -6.05 0.35 21.94
CA MET A 171 -6.57 -0.97 21.54
C MET A 171 -5.48 -2.03 21.55
N LEU A 172 -4.29 -1.73 21.01
CA LEU A 172 -3.17 -2.67 21.00
C LEU A 172 -2.74 -3.05 22.44
N ARG A 173 -2.55 -2.06 23.31
CA ARG A 173 -2.07 -2.27 24.69
C ARG A 173 -3.09 -2.96 25.58
N SER A 174 -4.38 -2.68 25.42
CA SER A 174 -5.47 -3.29 26.18
C SER A 174 -6.06 -4.55 25.52
N GLY A 175 -5.64 -4.85 24.28
CA GLY A 175 -6.16 -5.93 23.45
C GLY A 175 -5.74 -7.33 23.91
N ARG A 176 -6.30 -8.35 23.23
CA ARG A 176 -6.13 -9.77 23.58
C ARG A 176 -4.79 -10.37 23.15
N TYR A 177 -3.99 -9.66 22.36
CA TYR A 177 -2.72 -10.17 21.88
C TYR A 177 -1.73 -10.40 23.04
N PRO A 178 -0.96 -11.48 23.03
CA PRO A 178 0.08 -11.72 24.02
C PRO A 178 1.16 -10.63 23.93
N TYR A 179 1.85 -10.42 25.04
CA TYR A 179 2.84 -9.33 25.16
C TYR A 179 3.88 -9.31 24.05
N TYR A 180 4.44 -10.47 23.69
CA TYR A 180 5.45 -10.56 22.62
C TYR A 180 4.96 -10.06 21.28
N LEU A 181 3.67 -10.34 20.94
CA LEU A 181 3.08 -9.90 19.67
C LEU A 181 2.80 -8.39 19.71
N ARG A 182 2.30 -7.86 20.83
CA ARG A 182 2.10 -6.41 20.99
C ARG A 182 3.41 -5.66 20.87
N SER A 183 4.47 -6.13 21.55
CA SER A 183 5.82 -5.54 21.49
C SER A 183 6.40 -5.60 20.07
N ARG A 184 6.15 -6.68 19.32
CA ARG A 184 6.56 -6.77 17.91
C ARG A 184 5.82 -5.73 17.05
N ILE A 185 4.51 -5.62 17.19
CA ILE A 185 3.68 -4.67 16.43
C ILE A 185 4.12 -3.22 16.70
N GLU A 186 4.38 -2.88 17.97
CA GLU A 186 4.79 -1.53 18.40
C GLU A 186 6.28 -1.23 18.16
N SER A 187 7.06 -2.20 17.68
CA SER A 187 8.50 -2.01 17.44
C SER A 187 8.78 -1.25 16.14
N ASN A 188 10.00 -0.71 16.01
CA ASN A 188 10.48 -0.05 14.78
C ASN A 188 10.46 -0.96 13.54
N ARG A 189 10.30 -2.27 13.72
CA ARG A 189 10.16 -3.26 12.64
C ARG A 189 8.76 -3.89 12.59
N GLY A 190 7.81 -3.30 13.28
CA GLY A 190 6.42 -3.73 13.32
C GLY A 190 5.56 -2.92 12.32
N HIS A 191 4.65 -2.14 12.87
CA HIS A 191 3.67 -1.38 12.09
C HIS A 191 3.51 0.05 12.61
N LEU A 192 2.98 0.95 11.79
CA LEU A 192 2.76 2.34 12.11
C LEU A 192 1.43 2.54 12.86
N SER A 193 1.46 3.29 13.96
CA SER A 193 0.25 3.65 14.70
C SER A 193 -0.59 4.71 13.98
N ASN A 194 -1.87 4.82 14.38
CA ASN A 194 -2.74 5.90 13.89
C ASN A 194 -2.16 7.28 14.21
N ASP A 195 -1.53 7.45 15.38
CA ASP A 195 -0.96 8.73 15.80
C ASP A 195 0.24 9.13 14.94
N GLU A 196 1.18 8.22 14.70
CA GLU A 196 2.35 8.48 13.84
C GLU A 196 1.93 8.73 12.39
N CYS A 197 0.98 7.94 11.86
CA CYS A 197 0.40 8.17 10.55
C CYS A 197 -0.22 9.57 10.47
N SER A 198 -1.08 9.94 11.42
CA SER A 198 -1.78 11.23 11.39
C SER A 198 -0.83 12.43 11.53
N ALA A 199 0.23 12.32 12.35
CA ALA A 199 1.26 13.34 12.46
C ALA A 199 1.98 13.53 11.11
N LYS A 200 2.37 12.44 10.44
CA LYS A 200 3.04 12.52 9.13
C LYS A 200 2.12 13.09 8.04
N LEU A 201 0.85 12.68 8.03
CA LEU A 201 -0.09 13.22 7.05
C LEU A 201 -0.32 14.73 7.23
N LEU A 202 -0.32 15.23 8.46
CA LEU A 202 -0.41 16.67 8.73
C LEU A 202 0.79 17.42 8.14
N GLU A 203 2.02 16.91 8.29
CA GLU A 203 3.22 17.48 7.66
C GLU A 203 3.05 17.55 6.13
N LEU A 204 2.62 16.44 5.51
CA LEU A 204 2.43 16.36 4.06
C LEU A 204 1.33 17.30 3.54
N ILE A 205 0.27 17.54 4.33
CA ILE A 205 -0.75 18.54 4.02
C ILE A 205 -0.14 19.95 4.00
N GLN A 206 0.73 20.26 4.95
CA GLN A 206 1.45 21.54 4.99
C GLN A 206 2.41 21.71 3.80
N GLU A 207 2.96 20.58 3.29
CA GLU A 207 3.76 20.53 2.06
C GLU A 207 2.92 20.61 0.76
N GLY A 208 1.57 20.53 0.86
CA GLY A 208 0.65 20.69 -0.27
C GLY A 208 -0.03 19.41 -0.76
N CYS A 209 0.27 18.23 -0.22
CA CYS A 209 -0.46 17.01 -0.52
C CYS A 209 -1.90 17.10 0.00
N LYS A 210 -2.88 16.64 -0.80
CA LYS A 210 -4.31 16.81 -0.44
C LYS A 210 -5.11 15.51 -0.41
N LYS A 211 -4.52 14.37 -0.77
CA LYS A 211 -5.25 13.10 -0.89
C LYS A 211 -4.53 11.98 -0.18
N PHE A 212 -5.24 11.31 0.71
CA PHE A 212 -4.66 10.31 1.60
C PHE A 212 -5.53 9.08 1.72
N ALA A 213 -4.89 7.92 1.58
CA ALA A 213 -5.45 6.61 1.86
C ALA A 213 -4.81 6.03 3.13
N LEU A 214 -5.60 5.80 4.19
CA LEU A 214 -5.14 5.07 5.37
C LEU A 214 -5.23 3.58 5.08
N CYS A 215 -4.09 2.90 4.99
CA CYS A 215 -3.97 1.52 4.55
C CYS A 215 -3.61 0.56 5.68
N HIS A 216 -3.72 -0.72 5.43
CA HIS A 216 -3.23 -1.82 6.28
C HIS A 216 -3.73 -1.77 7.73
N LEU A 217 -5.02 -1.46 7.93
CA LEU A 217 -5.63 -1.40 9.26
C LEU A 217 -5.70 -2.80 9.90
N SER A 218 -5.23 -2.92 11.14
CA SER A 218 -5.35 -4.12 11.96
C SER A 218 -6.81 -4.51 12.18
N GLN A 219 -7.10 -5.80 12.15
CA GLN A 219 -8.45 -6.29 12.42
C GLN A 219 -8.81 -6.22 13.90
N GLU A 220 -7.84 -6.49 14.76
CA GLU A 220 -8.06 -6.62 16.21
C GLU A 220 -7.78 -5.31 16.95
N ASN A 221 -6.87 -4.48 16.42
CA ASN A 221 -6.35 -3.32 17.14
C ASN A 221 -6.68 -1.99 16.45
N ASN A 222 -7.64 -1.99 15.52
CA ASN A 222 -8.08 -0.78 14.83
C ASN A 222 -9.50 -0.91 14.26
N THR A 223 -10.08 0.23 13.94
CA THR A 223 -11.28 0.32 13.09
C THR A 223 -11.14 1.49 12.13
N PRO A 224 -11.79 1.46 10.95
CA PRO A 224 -11.80 2.61 10.04
C PRO A 224 -12.28 3.91 10.70
N ALA A 225 -13.28 3.80 11.58
CA ALA A 225 -13.81 4.96 12.31
C ALA A 225 -12.78 5.55 13.26
N LEU A 226 -12.04 4.71 14.00
CA LEU A 226 -11.02 5.16 14.95
C LEU A 226 -9.80 5.76 14.25
N ALA A 227 -9.31 5.12 13.18
CA ALA A 227 -8.23 5.67 12.37
C ALA A 227 -8.58 7.06 11.81
N LEU A 228 -9.79 7.23 11.25
CA LEU A 228 -10.27 8.53 10.78
C LEU A 228 -10.47 9.52 11.92
N GLN A 229 -10.96 9.09 13.09
CA GLN A 229 -11.13 9.97 14.24
C GLN A 229 -9.81 10.53 14.74
N THR A 230 -8.77 9.67 14.89
CA THR A 230 -7.41 10.09 15.26
C THR A 230 -6.88 11.12 14.25
N MET A 231 -7.01 10.82 12.96
CA MET A 231 -6.59 11.73 11.90
C MET A 231 -7.34 13.07 11.98
N PHE A 232 -8.65 13.06 12.11
CA PHE A 232 -9.45 14.30 12.15
C PHE A 232 -9.21 15.12 13.42
N ASN A 233 -8.90 14.49 14.55
CA ASN A 233 -8.48 15.19 15.76
C ASN A 233 -7.15 15.93 15.54
N THR A 234 -6.15 15.26 14.95
CA THR A 234 -4.85 15.86 14.60
C THR A 234 -5.01 17.03 13.65
N LEU A 235 -5.79 16.86 12.57
CA LEU A 235 -6.06 17.91 11.59
C LEU A 235 -6.81 19.09 12.21
N GLY A 236 -7.85 18.82 12.99
CA GLY A 236 -8.66 19.85 13.66
C GLY A 236 -7.85 20.69 14.64
N ALA A 237 -6.93 20.07 15.39
CA ALA A 237 -6.02 20.79 16.29
C ALA A 237 -5.08 21.74 15.54
N ALA A 238 -4.76 21.43 14.28
CA ALA A 238 -3.94 22.27 13.39
C ALA A 238 -4.78 23.24 12.52
N GLY A 239 -6.12 23.29 12.68
CA GLY A 239 -7.01 24.15 11.91
C GLY A 239 -7.27 23.66 10.47
N VAL A 240 -6.90 22.43 10.13
CA VAL A 240 -7.16 21.83 8.82
C VAL A 240 -8.55 21.21 8.80
N VAL A 241 -9.36 21.50 7.80
CA VAL A 241 -10.75 21.06 7.66
C VAL A 241 -10.84 19.92 6.65
N PRO A 242 -11.08 18.66 7.09
CA PRO A 242 -11.29 17.52 6.19
C PRO A 242 -12.42 17.79 5.17
N LYS A 243 -12.29 17.23 3.97
CA LYS A 243 -13.13 17.43 2.78
C LYS A 243 -13.04 18.82 2.13
N LYS A 244 -12.55 19.83 2.82
CA LYS A 244 -12.29 21.16 2.26
C LYS A 244 -10.81 21.31 1.87
N ASP A 245 -9.92 21.08 2.81
CA ASP A 245 -8.49 21.27 2.63
C ASP A 245 -7.77 20.00 2.16
N CYS A 246 -8.30 18.84 2.56
CA CYS A 246 -7.80 17.53 2.13
C CYS A 246 -8.89 16.46 2.12
N ILE A 247 -8.63 15.36 1.42
CA ILE A 247 -9.43 14.14 1.41
C ILE A 247 -8.65 13.04 2.11
N VAL A 248 -9.22 12.46 3.17
CA VAL A 248 -8.67 11.30 3.87
C VAL A 248 -9.68 10.17 3.85
N GLN A 249 -9.23 8.96 3.51
CA GLN A 249 -10.09 7.80 3.34
C GLN A 249 -9.43 6.56 3.96
N ALA A 250 -10.10 5.91 4.91
CA ALA A 250 -9.67 4.61 5.40
C ALA A 250 -10.04 3.52 4.39
N GLN A 251 -9.06 2.70 4.01
CA GLN A 251 -9.26 1.65 3.01
C GLN A 251 -9.98 0.44 3.62
N ARG A 252 -10.84 -0.17 2.81
CA ARG A 252 -11.68 -1.28 3.23
C ARG A 252 -10.91 -2.60 3.22
N ARG A 253 -11.18 -3.45 4.19
CA ARG A 253 -10.45 -4.72 4.37
C ARG A 253 -10.81 -5.77 3.33
N ASN A 254 -12.08 -5.92 2.99
CA ASN A 254 -12.58 -7.08 2.25
C ASN A 254 -13.34 -6.72 0.96
N GLU A 255 -13.43 -5.47 0.64
CA GLU A 255 -14.18 -4.95 -0.51
C GLU A 255 -13.45 -3.77 -1.13
N ILE A 256 -13.80 -3.44 -2.37
CA ILE A 256 -13.20 -2.32 -3.09
C ILE A 256 -13.50 -1.01 -2.33
N SER A 257 -12.46 -0.27 -2.06
CA SER A 257 -12.57 1.07 -1.49
C SER A 257 -13.03 2.08 -2.54
N PRO A 258 -13.69 3.18 -2.15
CA PRO A 258 -13.98 4.25 -3.09
C PRO A 258 -12.70 4.76 -3.75
N THR A 259 -12.76 4.99 -5.05
CA THR A 259 -11.62 5.47 -5.85
C THR A 259 -11.13 6.84 -5.36
N LEU A 260 -9.83 7.00 -5.23
CA LEU A 260 -9.17 8.29 -5.03
C LEU A 260 -8.54 8.75 -6.35
N THR A 261 -9.13 9.76 -6.95
CA THR A 261 -8.60 10.40 -8.16
C THR A 261 -7.58 11.48 -7.78
N PHE A 262 -6.46 11.59 -8.48
CA PHE A 262 -5.40 12.56 -8.16
C PHE A 262 -4.73 13.14 -9.41
#